data_6e5592f9a342c167359d4ba1b473797c
#
_entry.id   6e5592f9a342c167359d4ba1b473797c
#
_cell.length_a   1.000
_cell.length_b   1.000
_cell.length_c   1.000
_cell.angle_alpha   90.00
_cell.angle_beta   90.00
_cell.angle_gamma   90.00
#
_symmetry.space_group_name_H-M   'P 1'
#
loop_
_entity.id
_entity.type
_entity.pdbx_description
1 polymer ?
#
loop_
_entity_poly.entity_id
_entity_poly.type
_entity_poly.pdbx_seq_one_letter_code
_entity_poly.pdbx_strand_id
1 'polypeptide(L)'
;MKKQWDVKLDGRSLGSGEIISAIFDKRGIDDFSHFLNPNEDDLIPLDRLHNIDKAFEIIDEGLIMGYKFLIYADVDCDGATAGAIMIRYLRNFTDKLDWYINEGKEHGVKNFDVSACDADIVIIVDSINEPECYEKFKGKQVIILDHHIIPDNFNANVTLISSANDYPNPQLSGAGVVWKFCKYCDEMFLTDYADNLVDLATCGLIADMVDMTSEENRYICSLGFNNVQNTGIK
;
A
#
# COMPACT_ATOMS: atom_id res chain seq x y z
N MET A 1 31.93 -2.09 15.13
CA MET A 1 32.60 -1.20 14.16
C MET A 1 32.46 0.24 14.61
N LYS A 2 33.53 1.01 14.72
CA LYS A 2 33.44 2.46 14.93
C LYS A 2 32.94 3.08 13.62
N LYS A 3 31.78 3.72 13.61
CA LYS A 3 31.33 4.51 12.48
C LYS A 3 32.24 5.71 12.33
N GLN A 4 32.95 5.82 11.21
CA GLN A 4 33.80 6.95 10.91
C GLN A 4 32.99 7.93 10.04
N TRP A 5 32.91 9.16 10.49
CA TRP A 5 32.27 10.23 9.73
C TRP A 5 33.28 10.72 8.68
N ASP A 6 32.94 10.58 7.41
CA ASP A 6 33.72 11.18 6.33
C ASP A 6 33.17 12.60 6.09
N VAL A 7 33.68 13.54 6.86
CA VAL A 7 33.30 14.95 6.72
C VAL A 7 34.39 15.63 5.90
N LYS A 8 34.17 15.71 4.59
CA LYS A 8 35.02 16.49 3.69
C LYS A 8 34.64 17.98 3.78
N LEU A 9 34.98 18.60 4.89
CA LEU A 9 34.89 20.04 5.07
C LEU A 9 36.33 20.58 5.09
N ASP A 10 36.71 21.28 4.05
CA ASP A 10 38.04 21.95 3.94
C ASP A 10 38.17 23.13 4.91
N GLY A 11 37.58 23.06 6.09
CA GLY A 11 37.64 24.10 7.11
C GLY A 11 36.86 25.40 6.77
N ARG A 12 36.06 25.40 5.70
CA ARG A 12 35.22 26.52 5.31
C ARG A 12 33.85 26.48 6.05
N SER A 13 33.37 27.64 6.45
CA SER A 13 31.97 27.81 6.85
C SER A 13 31.10 27.71 5.60
N LEU A 14 30.28 26.66 5.51
CA LEU A 14 29.32 26.49 4.41
C LEU A 14 28.05 27.30 4.68
N GLY A 15 27.54 27.97 3.66
CA GLY A 15 26.19 28.53 3.68
C GLY A 15 25.12 27.41 3.67
N SER A 16 23.90 27.73 4.12
CA SER A 16 22.79 26.75 4.15
C SER A 16 22.54 26.10 2.78
N GLY A 17 22.63 26.84 1.70
CA GLY A 17 22.48 26.32 0.32
C GLY A 17 23.53 25.29 -0.06
N GLU A 18 24.81 25.52 0.33
CA GLU A 18 25.90 24.58 0.05
C GLU A 18 25.75 23.28 0.85
N ILE A 19 25.23 23.36 2.08
CA ILE A 19 24.95 22.19 2.90
C ILE A 19 23.81 21.36 2.27
N ILE A 20 22.74 22.02 1.84
CA ILE A 20 21.61 21.36 1.17
C ILE A 20 22.08 20.68 -0.11
N SER A 21 22.80 21.39 -1.00
CA SER A 21 23.36 20.80 -2.22
C SER A 21 24.22 19.57 -1.92
N ALA A 22 25.14 19.67 -0.95
CA ALA A 22 25.99 18.54 -0.59
C ALA A 22 25.22 17.32 -0.06
N ILE A 23 24.06 17.52 0.59
CA ILE A 23 23.18 16.43 1.03
C ILE A 23 22.51 15.75 -0.18
N PHE A 24 21.99 16.51 -1.13
CA PHE A 24 21.38 15.98 -2.34
C PHE A 24 22.38 15.24 -3.23
N ASP A 25 23.57 15.85 -3.45
CA ASP A 25 24.67 15.22 -4.19
C ASP A 25 25.06 13.86 -3.59
N LYS A 26 25.16 13.78 -2.25
CA LYS A 26 25.46 12.51 -1.56
C LYS A 26 24.37 11.45 -1.67
N ARG A 27 23.13 11.86 -1.90
CA ARG A 27 21.97 10.98 -2.09
C ARG A 27 21.72 10.63 -3.55
N GLY A 28 22.52 11.18 -4.48
CA GLY A 28 22.35 10.98 -5.92
C GLY A 28 21.10 11.65 -6.48
N ILE A 29 20.67 12.75 -5.85
CA ILE A 29 19.49 13.51 -6.28
C ILE A 29 19.97 14.70 -7.11
N ASP A 30 19.83 14.59 -8.43
CA ASP A 30 20.32 15.58 -9.38
C ASP A 30 19.36 16.77 -9.52
N ASP A 31 18.03 16.53 -9.49
CA ASP A 31 17.00 17.57 -9.52
C ASP A 31 16.34 17.75 -8.16
N PHE A 32 16.96 18.57 -7.33
CA PHE A 32 16.42 18.86 -6.00
C PHE A 32 15.11 19.68 -6.06
N SER A 33 14.87 20.45 -7.12
CA SER A 33 13.66 21.23 -7.28
C SER A 33 12.45 20.33 -7.49
N HIS A 34 12.57 19.37 -8.38
CA HIS A 34 11.55 18.34 -8.60
C HIS A 34 11.41 17.46 -7.35
N PHE A 35 12.52 17.01 -6.77
CA PHE A 35 12.50 16.23 -5.54
C PHE A 35 11.72 16.88 -4.39
N LEU A 36 11.79 18.20 -4.26
CA LEU A 36 11.05 18.95 -3.24
C LEU A 36 9.59 19.25 -3.64
N ASN A 37 9.28 19.21 -4.93
CA ASN A 37 7.96 19.52 -5.47
C ASN A 37 7.50 18.41 -6.43
N PRO A 38 7.25 17.20 -5.92
CA PRO A 38 6.77 16.09 -6.73
C PRO A 38 5.41 16.43 -7.35
N ASN A 39 5.10 15.87 -8.50
CA ASN A 39 3.88 16.12 -9.25
C ASN A 39 3.22 14.82 -9.76
N GLU A 40 2.12 14.93 -10.50
CA GLU A 40 1.35 13.77 -10.97
C GLU A 40 2.10 12.84 -11.92
N ASP A 41 3.13 13.33 -12.62
CA ASP A 41 3.95 12.51 -13.51
C ASP A 41 4.81 11.50 -12.73
N ASP A 42 4.97 11.70 -11.42
CA ASP A 42 5.69 10.80 -10.52
C ASP A 42 4.85 9.57 -10.12
N LEU A 43 3.54 9.64 -10.30
CA LEU A 43 2.68 8.49 -10.03
C LEU A 43 2.82 7.45 -11.13
N ILE A 44 3.37 6.30 -10.80
CA ILE A 44 3.49 5.19 -11.74
C ILE A 44 2.08 4.77 -12.17
N PRO A 45 1.82 4.53 -13.48
CA PRO A 45 0.50 4.12 -13.97
C PRO A 45 -0.07 2.94 -13.17
N LEU A 46 -1.38 3.00 -12.88
CA LEU A 46 -2.05 2.07 -11.97
C LEU A 46 -2.03 0.63 -12.51
N ASP A 47 -2.12 0.47 -13.82
CA ASP A 47 -2.10 -0.81 -14.54
C ASP A 47 -0.74 -1.53 -14.50
N ARG A 48 0.30 -0.87 -13.96
CA ARG A 48 1.60 -1.51 -13.75
C ARG A 48 1.61 -2.47 -12.54
N LEU A 49 0.61 -2.39 -11.66
CA LEU A 49 0.40 -3.39 -10.62
C LEU A 49 -0.20 -4.67 -11.27
N HIS A 50 0.58 -5.73 -11.27
CA HIS A 50 0.18 -6.98 -11.90
C HIS A 50 -1.12 -7.54 -11.31
N ASN A 51 -2.03 -8.09 -12.15
CA ASN A 51 -3.36 -8.60 -11.80
C ASN A 51 -4.37 -7.56 -11.26
N ILE A 52 -4.11 -6.26 -11.38
CA ILE A 52 -5.01 -5.24 -10.87
C ILE A 52 -6.40 -5.30 -11.53
N ASP A 53 -6.42 -5.55 -12.83
CA ASP A 53 -7.63 -5.78 -13.64
C ASP A 53 -8.45 -6.98 -13.15
N LYS A 54 -7.77 -8.11 -12.91
CA LYS A 54 -8.41 -9.31 -12.41
C LYS A 54 -9.00 -9.13 -11.01
N ALA A 55 -8.30 -8.41 -10.13
CA ALA A 55 -8.83 -8.11 -8.80
C ALA A 55 -10.04 -7.17 -8.89
N PHE A 56 -10.00 -6.20 -9.79
CA PHE A 56 -11.15 -5.34 -10.06
C PHE A 56 -12.36 -6.15 -10.54
N GLU A 57 -12.19 -7.07 -11.50
CA GLU A 57 -13.27 -7.94 -11.99
C GLU A 57 -13.93 -8.73 -10.86
N ILE A 58 -13.14 -9.25 -9.90
CA ILE A 58 -13.66 -9.96 -8.72
C ILE A 58 -14.49 -9.03 -7.84
N ILE A 59 -14.03 -7.79 -7.61
CA ILE A 59 -14.77 -6.80 -6.81
C ILE A 59 -16.08 -6.42 -7.52
N ASP A 60 -16.02 -6.10 -8.81
CA ASP A 60 -17.19 -5.69 -9.61
C ASP A 60 -18.25 -6.79 -9.65
N GLU A 61 -17.86 -8.03 -9.96
CA GLU A 61 -18.76 -9.20 -9.89
C GLU A 61 -19.38 -9.35 -8.50
N GLY A 62 -18.55 -9.23 -7.44
CA GLY A 62 -19.02 -9.34 -6.06
C GLY A 62 -20.05 -8.28 -5.68
N LEU A 63 -19.86 -7.06 -6.13
CA LEU A 63 -20.81 -5.96 -5.91
C LEU A 63 -22.13 -6.22 -6.68
N ILE A 64 -22.05 -6.62 -7.95
CA ILE A 64 -23.22 -6.95 -8.78
C ILE A 64 -24.02 -8.10 -8.19
N MET A 65 -23.35 -9.17 -7.74
CA MET A 65 -23.98 -10.37 -7.18
C MET A 65 -24.42 -10.17 -5.72
N GLY A 66 -24.01 -9.07 -5.09
CA GLY A 66 -24.30 -8.78 -3.69
C GLY A 66 -23.61 -9.75 -2.74
N TYR A 67 -22.41 -10.17 -3.06
CA TYR A 67 -21.54 -11.01 -2.21
C TYR A 67 -21.14 -10.28 -0.93
N LYS A 68 -20.79 -11.08 0.07
CA LYS A 68 -20.24 -10.56 1.33
C LYS A 68 -18.73 -10.51 1.27
N PHE A 69 -18.17 -9.38 1.68
CA PHE A 69 -16.74 -9.13 1.73
C PHE A 69 -16.20 -9.28 3.16
N LEU A 70 -14.98 -9.77 3.29
CA LEU A 70 -14.18 -9.69 4.50
C LEU A 70 -12.85 -9.02 4.18
N ILE A 71 -12.51 -7.96 4.91
CA ILE A 71 -11.18 -7.36 4.88
C ILE A 71 -10.37 -7.92 6.03
N TYR A 72 -9.28 -8.59 5.72
CA TYR A 72 -8.30 -9.05 6.69
C TYR A 72 -7.07 -8.15 6.64
N ALA A 73 -6.76 -7.47 7.73
CA ALA A 73 -5.64 -6.53 7.81
C ALA A 73 -4.60 -6.99 8.84
N ASP A 74 -3.33 -6.70 8.59
CA ASP A 74 -2.29 -6.86 9.59
C ASP A 74 -2.43 -5.83 10.72
N VAL A 75 -1.76 -6.10 11.85
CA VAL A 75 -1.95 -5.37 13.11
C VAL A 75 -1.14 -4.08 13.19
N ASP A 76 -0.10 -3.94 12.41
CA ASP A 76 0.75 -2.74 12.44
C ASP A 76 0.08 -1.51 11.78
N CYS A 77 0.82 -0.42 11.72
CA CYS A 77 0.23 0.84 11.24
C CYS A 77 -0.02 0.80 9.72
N ASP A 78 0.84 0.15 8.93
CA ASP A 78 0.63 0.01 7.49
C ASP A 78 -0.58 -0.89 7.22
N GLY A 79 -0.66 -2.07 7.83
CA GLY A 79 -1.81 -2.97 7.72
C GLY A 79 -3.12 -2.33 8.20
N ALA A 80 -3.10 -1.62 9.33
CA ALA A 80 -4.28 -0.94 9.85
C ALA A 80 -4.77 0.17 8.90
N THR A 81 -3.87 0.96 8.30
CA THR A 81 -4.23 2.00 7.33
C THR A 81 -4.66 1.40 6.00
N ALA A 82 -4.00 0.36 5.52
CA ALA A 82 -4.41 -0.42 4.34
C ALA A 82 -5.84 -0.97 4.50
N GLY A 83 -6.13 -1.59 5.65
CA GLY A 83 -7.48 -2.07 5.99
C GLY A 83 -8.50 -0.95 6.02
N ALA A 84 -8.16 0.18 6.66
CA ALA A 84 -9.05 1.34 6.74
C ALA A 84 -9.36 1.94 5.35
N ILE A 85 -8.39 2.00 4.44
CA ILE A 85 -8.59 2.44 3.05
C ILE A 85 -9.60 1.51 2.37
N MET A 86 -9.35 0.19 2.37
CA MET A 86 -10.21 -0.77 1.68
C MET A 86 -11.63 -0.78 2.24
N ILE A 87 -11.78 -0.79 3.57
CA ILE A 87 -13.10 -0.77 4.24
C ILE A 87 -13.87 0.49 3.86
N ARG A 88 -13.24 1.67 3.95
CA ARG A 88 -13.92 2.93 3.65
C ARG A 88 -14.25 3.06 2.18
N TYR A 89 -13.38 2.56 1.31
CA TYR A 89 -13.63 2.55 -0.13
C TYR A 89 -14.86 1.69 -0.46
N LEU A 90 -14.88 0.42 -0.05
CA LEU A 90 -15.98 -0.49 -0.35
C LEU A 90 -17.31 -0.10 0.29
N ARG A 91 -17.29 0.59 1.42
CA ARG A 91 -18.53 1.11 2.06
C ARG A 91 -19.30 2.14 1.22
N ASN A 92 -18.70 2.69 0.16
CA ASN A 92 -19.44 3.52 -0.80
C ASN A 92 -20.37 2.69 -1.70
N PHE A 93 -20.13 1.38 -1.79
CA PHE A 93 -20.85 0.48 -2.71
C PHE A 93 -21.68 -0.58 -2.00
N THR A 94 -21.30 -1.02 -0.79
CA THR A 94 -21.96 -2.11 -0.08
C THR A 94 -21.86 -1.99 1.43
N ASP A 95 -22.95 -2.44 2.13
CA ASP A 95 -22.96 -2.65 3.58
C ASP A 95 -22.62 -4.10 3.97
N LYS A 96 -22.50 -5.01 2.98
CA LYS A 96 -22.16 -6.42 3.20
C LYS A 96 -20.64 -6.60 3.35
N LEU A 97 -20.09 -5.99 4.38
CA LEU A 97 -18.65 -5.90 4.61
C LEU A 97 -18.34 -6.09 6.08
N ASP A 98 -17.58 -7.13 6.38
CA ASP A 98 -16.94 -7.34 7.68
C ASP A 98 -15.44 -7.09 7.58
N TRP A 99 -14.79 -6.94 8.71
CA TRP A 99 -13.36 -6.77 8.80
C TRP A 99 -12.77 -7.48 10.01
N TYR A 100 -11.52 -7.88 9.90
CA TYR A 100 -10.76 -8.51 10.95
C TYR A 100 -9.34 -7.93 10.95
N ILE A 101 -8.85 -7.54 12.13
CA ILE A 101 -7.45 -7.16 12.34
C ILE A 101 -6.80 -8.28 13.12
N ASN A 102 -5.63 -8.73 12.67
CA ASN A 102 -4.88 -9.78 13.35
C ASN A 102 -4.55 -9.36 14.79
N GLU A 103 -4.88 -10.19 15.77
CA GLU A 103 -4.66 -9.89 17.20
C GLU A 103 -3.31 -10.43 17.73
N GLY A 104 -2.48 -11.00 16.86
CA GLY A 104 -1.24 -11.67 17.24
C GLY A 104 0.02 -10.90 16.91
N LYS A 105 1.16 -11.44 17.35
CA LYS A 105 2.50 -10.99 16.91
C LYS A 105 2.93 -11.66 15.60
N GLU A 106 2.21 -12.67 15.15
CA GLU A 106 2.48 -13.38 13.91
C GLU A 106 1.71 -12.71 12.79
N HIS A 107 2.43 -12.28 11.76
CA HIS A 107 1.85 -11.71 10.54
C HIS A 107 1.06 -12.78 9.78
N GLY A 108 -0.04 -12.36 9.18
CA GLY A 108 -0.77 -13.13 8.20
C GLY A 108 -1.88 -14.02 8.73
N VAL A 109 -2.48 -14.73 7.77
CA VAL A 109 -3.76 -15.44 7.97
C VAL A 109 -3.62 -16.82 8.63
N LYS A 110 -2.41 -17.26 8.98
CA LYS A 110 -2.15 -18.63 9.46
C LYS A 110 -3.09 -19.06 10.60
N ASN A 111 -3.31 -18.18 11.55
CA ASN A 111 -4.13 -18.45 12.75
C ASN A 111 -5.59 -18.00 12.60
N PHE A 112 -5.98 -17.45 11.45
CA PHE A 112 -7.35 -17.02 11.23
C PHE A 112 -8.31 -18.21 11.13
N ASP A 113 -9.37 -18.22 11.93
CA ASP A 113 -10.42 -19.24 11.88
C ASP A 113 -11.43 -18.93 10.77
N VAL A 114 -11.29 -19.62 9.64
CA VAL A 114 -12.19 -19.47 8.49
C VAL A 114 -13.58 -20.06 8.74
N SER A 115 -13.76 -20.92 9.74
CA SER A 115 -15.05 -21.57 10.00
C SER A 115 -16.16 -20.58 10.40
N ALA A 116 -15.77 -19.44 10.97
CA ALA A 116 -16.67 -18.35 11.34
C ALA A 116 -16.83 -17.30 10.22
N CYS A 117 -16.10 -17.45 9.09
CA CYS A 117 -16.12 -16.51 7.98
C CYS A 117 -17.19 -16.90 6.96
N ASP A 118 -18.27 -16.17 6.91
CA ASP A 118 -19.37 -16.33 5.93
C ASP A 118 -19.19 -15.45 4.67
N ALA A 119 -18.06 -14.76 4.51
CA ALA A 119 -17.75 -13.96 3.33
C ALA A 119 -17.54 -14.83 2.09
N ASP A 120 -17.96 -14.33 0.94
CA ASP A 120 -17.73 -14.93 -0.38
C ASP A 120 -16.35 -14.51 -0.94
N ILE A 121 -15.97 -13.25 -0.66
CA ILE A 121 -14.71 -12.63 -1.10
C ILE A 121 -13.92 -12.21 0.14
N VAL A 122 -12.65 -12.63 0.20
CA VAL A 122 -11.71 -12.23 1.27
C VAL A 122 -10.60 -11.39 0.65
N ILE A 123 -10.43 -10.19 1.16
CA ILE A 123 -9.36 -9.26 0.75
C ILE A 123 -8.37 -9.16 1.90
N ILE A 124 -7.16 -9.64 1.65
CA ILE A 124 -6.07 -9.63 2.62
C ILE A 124 -5.16 -8.47 2.25
N VAL A 125 -4.92 -7.57 3.18
CA VAL A 125 -4.09 -6.38 2.96
C VAL A 125 -2.87 -6.41 3.86
N ASP A 126 -1.74 -6.03 3.27
CA ASP A 126 -0.44 -5.92 3.94
C ASP A 126 0.01 -7.22 4.63
N SER A 127 -0.27 -8.37 4.01
CA SER A 127 0.02 -9.65 4.65
C SER A 127 0.04 -10.81 3.67
N ILE A 128 1.22 -11.22 3.23
CA ILE A 128 1.40 -12.44 2.43
C ILE A 128 1.95 -13.58 3.31
N ASN A 129 1.53 -14.80 3.03
CA ASN A 129 1.99 -16.01 3.68
C ASN A 129 2.39 -17.07 2.67
N GLU A 130 2.90 -18.20 3.19
CA GLU A 130 3.15 -19.40 2.39
C GLU A 130 1.85 -19.89 1.74
N PRO A 131 1.92 -20.47 0.51
CA PRO A 131 0.74 -20.86 -0.28
C PRO A 131 -0.26 -21.73 0.47
N GLU A 132 0.21 -22.62 1.34
CA GLU A 132 -0.60 -23.57 2.11
C GLU A 132 -1.57 -22.87 3.07
N CYS A 133 -1.24 -21.64 3.50
CA CYS A 133 -2.10 -20.86 4.39
C CYS A 133 -3.42 -20.46 3.73
N TYR A 134 -3.49 -20.50 2.40
CA TYR A 134 -4.68 -20.11 1.64
C TYR A 134 -5.61 -21.27 1.29
N GLU A 135 -5.19 -22.53 1.48
CA GLU A 135 -6.02 -23.71 1.21
C GLU A 135 -7.33 -23.72 2.01
N LYS A 136 -7.31 -23.13 3.22
CA LYS A 136 -8.49 -23.02 4.08
C LYS A 136 -9.59 -22.12 3.52
N PHE A 137 -9.26 -21.23 2.57
CA PHE A 137 -10.24 -20.38 1.90
C PHE A 137 -10.87 -21.04 0.66
N LYS A 138 -10.73 -22.35 0.51
CA LYS A 138 -11.30 -23.09 -0.63
C LYS A 138 -12.80 -22.81 -0.77
N GLY A 139 -13.19 -22.41 -1.98
CA GLY A 139 -14.57 -22.03 -2.30
C GLY A 139 -14.89 -20.55 -2.12
N LYS A 140 -13.91 -19.75 -1.69
CA LYS A 140 -13.99 -18.29 -1.63
C LYS A 140 -13.07 -17.67 -2.68
N GLN A 141 -13.37 -16.46 -3.11
CA GLN A 141 -12.45 -15.64 -3.87
C GLN A 141 -11.49 -14.95 -2.90
N VAL A 142 -10.19 -15.00 -3.17
CA VAL A 142 -9.16 -14.37 -2.31
C VAL A 142 -8.35 -13.39 -3.13
N ILE A 143 -8.29 -12.15 -2.68
CA ILE A 143 -7.43 -11.08 -3.20
C ILE A 143 -6.40 -10.75 -2.13
N ILE A 144 -5.14 -10.63 -2.52
CA ILE A 144 -4.05 -10.17 -1.64
C ILE A 144 -3.50 -8.87 -2.23
N LEU A 145 -3.42 -7.84 -1.40
CA LEU A 145 -2.84 -6.53 -1.72
C LEU A 145 -1.67 -6.30 -0.76
N ASP A 146 -0.43 -6.43 -1.25
CA ASP A 146 0.74 -6.51 -0.39
C ASP A 146 1.99 -5.91 -1.03
N HIS A 147 3.04 -5.74 -0.24
CA HIS A 147 4.34 -5.23 -0.67
C HIS A 147 5.53 -6.09 -0.20
N HIS A 148 5.26 -7.09 0.64
CA HIS A 148 6.30 -7.98 1.16
C HIS A 148 6.88 -8.90 0.09
N ILE A 149 8.07 -9.45 0.38
CA ILE A 149 8.73 -10.43 -0.49
C ILE A 149 7.82 -11.63 -0.68
N ILE A 150 7.54 -11.94 -1.95
CA ILE A 150 6.69 -13.08 -2.30
C ILE A 150 7.46 -14.37 -2.00
N PRO A 151 6.87 -15.34 -1.27
CA PRO A 151 7.50 -16.63 -0.99
C PRO A 151 7.92 -17.35 -2.28
N ASP A 152 9.05 -18.06 -2.22
CA ASP A 152 9.54 -18.85 -3.35
C ASP A 152 8.49 -19.87 -3.80
N ASN A 153 8.31 -20.01 -5.13
CA ASN A 153 7.32 -20.91 -5.73
C ASN A 153 5.87 -20.64 -5.28
N PHE A 154 5.53 -19.38 -5.00
CA PHE A 154 4.17 -18.99 -4.65
C PHE A 154 3.17 -19.45 -5.72
N ASN A 155 2.36 -20.42 -5.37
CA ASN A 155 1.35 -21.04 -6.25
C ASN A 155 0.05 -21.27 -5.47
N ALA A 156 -0.53 -20.21 -4.96
CA ALA A 156 -1.82 -20.24 -4.28
C ALA A 156 -2.96 -19.89 -5.26
N ASN A 157 -4.14 -20.43 -5.02
CA ASN A 157 -5.33 -20.05 -5.79
C ASN A 157 -5.91 -18.73 -5.26
N VAL A 158 -5.17 -17.66 -5.48
CA VAL A 158 -5.50 -16.29 -5.05
C VAL A 158 -5.17 -15.30 -6.16
N THR A 159 -5.75 -14.11 -6.11
CA THR A 159 -5.35 -12.99 -6.95
C THR A 159 -4.41 -12.09 -6.15
N LEU A 160 -3.13 -12.13 -6.48
CA LEU A 160 -2.09 -11.35 -5.80
C LEU A 160 -1.77 -10.09 -6.59
N ILE A 161 -1.88 -8.95 -5.92
CA ILE A 161 -1.34 -7.64 -6.34
C ILE A 161 -0.23 -7.30 -5.37
N SER A 162 0.98 -7.08 -5.88
CA SER A 162 2.12 -6.73 -5.02
C SER A 162 3.09 -5.81 -5.73
N SER A 163 3.62 -4.84 -5.00
CA SER A 163 4.71 -4.00 -5.48
C SER A 163 6.05 -4.75 -5.53
N ALA A 164 6.18 -5.89 -4.87
CA ALA A 164 7.35 -6.76 -4.97
C ALA A 164 7.40 -7.59 -6.27
N ASN A 165 6.36 -7.55 -7.11
CA ASN A 165 6.24 -8.33 -8.34
C ASN A 165 6.39 -7.45 -9.59
N ASP A 166 7.63 -7.19 -10.00
CA ASP A 166 7.98 -6.42 -11.22
C ASP A 166 7.37 -5.00 -11.29
N TYR A 167 6.97 -4.45 -10.16
CA TYR A 167 6.51 -3.07 -10.07
C TYR A 167 7.72 -2.11 -10.00
N PRO A 168 7.72 -0.99 -10.74
CA PRO A 168 8.90 -0.10 -10.81
C PRO A 168 9.33 0.50 -9.46
N ASN A 169 8.39 0.64 -8.51
CA ASN A 169 8.67 1.07 -7.15
C ASN A 169 8.41 -0.07 -6.15
N PRO A 170 9.39 -0.96 -5.89
CA PRO A 170 9.24 -2.05 -4.93
C PRO A 170 9.21 -1.57 -3.47
N GLN A 171 9.37 -0.27 -3.22
CA GLN A 171 9.34 0.37 -1.91
C GLN A 171 7.98 1.02 -1.60
N LEU A 172 6.94 0.66 -2.34
CA LEU A 172 5.58 1.08 -2.01
C LEU A 172 5.07 0.26 -0.82
N SER A 173 4.43 0.89 0.17
CA SER A 173 3.87 0.17 1.33
C SER A 173 2.57 -0.56 1.00
N GLY A 174 2.09 -1.45 1.87
CA GLY A 174 0.82 -2.13 1.73
C GLY A 174 -0.36 -1.15 1.59
N ALA A 175 -0.40 -0.09 2.40
CA ALA A 175 -1.40 0.97 2.27
C ALA A 175 -1.29 1.72 0.93
N GLY A 176 -0.07 1.91 0.43
CA GLY A 176 0.17 2.49 -0.90
C GLY A 176 -0.38 1.61 -2.01
N VAL A 177 -0.16 0.29 -1.95
CA VAL A 177 -0.70 -0.69 -2.91
C VAL A 177 -2.24 -0.66 -2.88
N VAL A 178 -2.83 -0.69 -1.69
CA VAL A 178 -4.31 -0.65 -1.52
C VAL A 178 -4.90 0.64 -2.05
N TRP A 179 -4.27 1.78 -1.76
CA TRP A 179 -4.74 3.08 -2.27
C TRP A 179 -4.69 3.13 -3.80
N LYS A 180 -3.62 2.66 -4.42
CA LYS A 180 -3.51 2.58 -5.89
C LYS A 180 -4.55 1.66 -6.49
N PHE A 181 -4.84 0.54 -5.85
CA PHE A 181 -5.93 -0.34 -6.27
C PHE A 181 -7.28 0.38 -6.21
N CYS A 182 -7.57 1.12 -5.13
CA CYS A 182 -8.79 1.91 -5.03
C CYS A 182 -8.85 3.02 -6.10
N LYS A 183 -7.72 3.66 -6.43
CA LYS A 183 -7.64 4.63 -7.55
C LYS A 183 -7.96 3.97 -8.89
N TYR A 184 -7.46 2.76 -9.14
CA TYR A 184 -7.82 2.00 -10.33
C TYR A 184 -9.33 1.67 -10.39
N CYS A 185 -9.90 1.26 -9.27
CA CYS A 185 -11.34 1.05 -9.18
C CYS A 185 -12.13 2.34 -9.43
N ASP A 186 -11.65 3.51 -8.95
CA ASP A 186 -12.27 4.80 -9.24
C ASP A 186 -12.29 5.12 -10.75
N GLU A 187 -11.19 4.85 -11.47
CA GLU A 187 -11.16 5.04 -12.93
C GLU A 187 -12.20 4.16 -13.62
N MET A 188 -12.35 2.92 -13.18
CA MET A 188 -13.30 1.96 -13.78
C MET A 188 -14.75 2.27 -13.42
N PHE A 189 -15.03 2.71 -12.18
CA PHE A 189 -16.37 3.07 -11.71
C PHE A 189 -16.76 4.53 -12.00
N LEU A 190 -15.82 5.34 -12.52
CA LEU A 190 -15.99 6.78 -12.73
C LEU A 190 -16.35 7.51 -11.43
N THR A 191 -15.60 7.22 -10.36
CA THR A 191 -15.72 7.83 -9.03
C THR A 191 -14.39 8.47 -8.60
N ASP A 192 -14.35 9.11 -7.41
CA ASP A 192 -13.19 9.79 -6.84
C ASP A 192 -13.02 9.50 -5.34
N TYR A 193 -13.56 8.38 -4.86
CA TYR A 193 -13.57 8.06 -3.42
C TYR A 193 -12.17 7.84 -2.83
N ALA A 194 -11.24 7.32 -3.61
CA ALA A 194 -9.87 7.06 -3.16
C ALA A 194 -9.09 8.37 -2.87
N ASP A 195 -9.45 9.49 -3.48
CA ASP A 195 -8.78 10.78 -3.26
C ASP A 195 -8.86 11.24 -1.80
N ASN A 196 -9.95 10.92 -1.11
CA ASN A 196 -10.16 11.23 0.30
C ASN A 196 -9.49 10.24 1.26
N LEU A 197 -8.72 9.28 0.75
CA LEU A 197 -8.05 8.21 1.52
C LEU A 197 -6.53 8.27 1.40
N VAL A 198 -5.98 9.22 0.63
CA VAL A 198 -4.54 9.34 0.40
C VAL A 198 -3.75 9.68 1.67
N ASP A 199 -4.35 10.34 2.64
CA ASP A 199 -3.73 10.62 3.94
C ASP A 199 -3.49 9.33 4.76
N LEU A 200 -4.37 8.33 4.64
CA LEU A 200 -4.16 6.99 5.21
C LEU A 200 -3.01 6.27 4.52
N ALA A 201 -2.93 6.32 3.17
CA ALA A 201 -1.80 5.76 2.43
C ALA A 201 -0.48 6.42 2.85
N THR A 202 -0.47 7.74 3.00
CA THR A 202 0.69 8.50 3.50
C THR A 202 1.09 8.04 4.91
N CYS A 203 0.13 7.80 5.79
CA CYS A 203 0.40 7.31 7.14
C CYS A 203 1.09 5.94 7.11
N GLY A 204 0.61 5.00 6.29
CA GLY A 204 1.24 3.70 6.09
C GLY A 204 2.65 3.80 5.53
N LEU A 205 2.85 4.56 4.45
CA LEU A 205 4.18 4.79 3.84
C LEU A 205 5.21 5.31 4.87
N ILE A 206 4.82 6.25 5.73
CA ILE A 206 5.71 6.82 6.75
C ILE A 206 5.98 5.82 7.87
N ALA A 207 4.95 5.11 8.33
CA ALA A 207 5.06 4.15 9.42
C ALA A 207 5.96 2.97 9.05
N ASP A 208 5.86 2.49 7.82
CA ASP A 208 6.70 1.41 7.27
C ASP A 208 8.12 1.89 6.89
N MET A 209 8.41 3.18 7.07
CA MET A 209 9.72 3.79 6.78
C MET A 209 10.23 3.50 5.36
N VAL A 210 9.34 3.54 4.38
CA VAL A 210 9.68 3.29 2.97
C VAL A 210 10.73 4.28 2.44
N ASP A 211 11.41 3.91 1.36
CA ASP A 211 12.41 4.79 0.76
C ASP A 211 11.77 6.06 0.17
N MET A 212 12.03 7.18 0.82
CA MET A 212 11.55 8.50 0.39
C MET A 212 12.43 9.13 -0.70
N THR A 213 13.41 8.42 -1.26
CA THR A 213 14.05 8.82 -2.52
C THR A 213 13.21 8.42 -3.73
N SER A 214 12.24 7.50 -3.58
CA SER A 214 11.24 7.20 -4.61
C SER A 214 10.35 8.42 -4.87
N GLU A 215 10.27 8.85 -6.12
CA GLU A 215 9.44 9.97 -6.56
C GLU A 215 7.95 9.68 -6.29
N GLU A 216 7.50 8.46 -6.57
CA GLU A 216 6.12 8.04 -6.31
C GLU A 216 5.75 8.12 -4.83
N ASN A 217 6.60 7.59 -3.93
CA ASN A 217 6.34 7.67 -2.48
C ASN A 217 6.26 9.12 -2.02
N ARG A 218 7.13 9.98 -2.54
CA ARG A 218 7.12 11.42 -2.23
C ARG A 218 5.86 12.08 -2.74
N TYR A 219 5.42 11.76 -3.95
CA TYR A 219 4.20 12.33 -4.52
C TYR A 219 2.98 11.93 -3.70
N ILE A 220 2.81 10.64 -3.36
CA ILE A 220 1.71 10.16 -2.53
C ILE A 220 1.72 10.87 -1.16
N CYS A 221 2.89 10.99 -0.52
CA CYS A 221 3.02 11.70 0.75
C CYS A 221 2.69 13.18 0.61
N SER A 222 3.10 13.83 -0.48
CA SER A 222 2.74 15.23 -0.75
C SER A 222 1.23 15.42 -0.86
N LEU A 223 0.54 14.53 -1.57
CA LEU A 223 -0.91 14.55 -1.67
C LEU A 223 -1.58 14.39 -0.30
N GLY A 224 -1.14 13.41 0.50
CA GLY A 224 -1.76 13.13 1.79
C GLY A 224 -1.51 14.23 2.83
N PHE A 225 -0.32 14.84 2.87
CA PHE A 225 -0.06 15.98 3.75
C PHE A 225 -0.90 17.21 3.39
N ASN A 226 -1.18 17.41 2.12
CA ASN A 226 -2.00 18.53 1.65
C ASN A 226 -3.50 18.26 1.73
N ASN A 227 -3.93 17.01 1.92
CA ASN A 227 -5.33 16.59 1.92
C ASN A 227 -5.66 15.68 3.13
N VAL A 228 -5.46 16.17 4.35
CA VAL A 228 -5.80 15.42 5.57
C VAL A 228 -7.31 15.46 5.81
N GLN A 229 -7.99 14.34 5.51
CA GLN A 229 -9.46 14.22 5.63
C GLN A 229 -9.87 13.31 6.79
N ASN A 230 -9.05 12.30 7.15
CA ASN A 230 -9.41 11.31 8.13
C ASN A 230 -9.27 11.84 9.56
N THR A 231 -10.33 11.68 10.37
CA THR A 231 -10.41 12.22 11.74
C THR A 231 -9.33 11.64 12.65
N GLY A 232 -8.91 10.40 12.43
CA GLY A 232 -7.84 9.77 13.21
C GLY A 232 -6.44 10.31 12.93
N ILE A 233 -6.27 11.10 11.84
CA ILE A 233 -5.00 11.74 11.46
C ILE A 233 -5.00 13.22 11.80
N LYS A 234 -6.18 13.88 11.82
CA LYS A 234 -6.37 15.27 12.27
C LYS A 234 -6.03 15.43 13.75
#